data_0e1b16eda2e3233bc49f612c9519ffd9
#
_entry.id   0e1b16eda2e3233bc49f612c9519ffd9
#
_cell.length_a   1.000
_cell.length_b   1.000
_cell.length_c   1.000
_cell.angle_alpha   90.00
_cell.angle_beta   90.00
_cell.angle_gamma   90.00
#
_symmetry.space_group_name_H-M   'P 1'
#
loop_
_entity.id
_entity.type
_entity.pdbx_description
1 polymer ?
#
loop_
_entity_poly.entity_id
_entity_poly.type
_entity_poly.pdbx_seq_one_letter_code
_entity_poly.pdbx_strand_id
1 'polypeptide(L)'
;MRGFFLIILLTHQYIHPLYFVGDFGWSVLFFSVFNLKVEAHDSYFVQKRNSAKKLGLSSLQKITDALRMLVYGVSGDLIDEYVRIGETTALESLKKFVTAVIDVFSEEYLRKPNNEDIARLLVHGKRWGFPDMLGSIDCMHWKWKNCPSAWKGQYCGHICKPTIILEAVASYDL
;
A
#
# COMPACT_ATOMS: atom_id res chain seq x y z
N MET A 1 -4.99 1.17 10.51
CA MET A 1 -5.35 2.27 9.61
C MET A 1 -4.14 2.96 8.96
N ARG A 2 -3.08 3.30 9.71
CA ARG A 2 -1.89 3.97 9.13
C ARG A 2 -1.24 3.24 7.94
N GLY A 3 -1.20 1.91 7.94
CA GLY A 3 -0.56 1.14 6.88
C GLY A 3 -1.27 1.13 5.54
N PHE A 4 -2.58 1.24 5.53
CA PHE A 4 -3.36 1.30 4.29
C PHE A 4 -3.07 2.60 3.53
N PHE A 5 -2.88 3.71 4.25
CA PHE A 5 -2.51 5.00 3.68
C PHE A 5 -1.12 5.01 3.06
N LEU A 6 -0.15 4.45 3.76
CA LEU A 6 1.21 4.38 3.23
C LEU A 6 1.26 3.58 1.92
N ILE A 7 0.49 2.49 1.83
CA ILE A 7 0.42 1.67 0.62
C ILE A 7 -0.29 2.43 -0.50
N ILE A 8 -1.41 3.11 -0.21
CA ILE A 8 -2.09 3.95 -1.20
C ILE A 8 -1.19 5.09 -1.66
N LEU A 9 -0.50 5.77 -0.76
CA LEU A 9 0.46 6.81 -1.09
C LEU A 9 1.62 6.27 -1.92
N LEU A 10 2.25 5.18 -1.51
CA LEU A 10 3.33 4.57 -2.27
C LEU A 10 2.87 4.05 -3.64
N THR A 11 1.66 3.53 -3.75
CA THR A 11 1.12 3.10 -5.06
C THR A 11 0.74 4.28 -5.94
N HIS A 12 0.17 5.35 -5.38
CA HIS A 12 -0.27 6.51 -6.16
C HIS A 12 0.90 7.39 -6.63
N GLN A 13 1.91 7.57 -5.81
CA GLN A 13 3.08 8.40 -6.12
C GLN A 13 3.95 7.82 -7.24
N TYR A 14 4.03 6.50 -7.32
CA TYR A 14 4.87 5.80 -8.31
C TYR A 14 4.10 5.29 -9.52
N ILE A 15 2.80 5.49 -9.59
CA ILE A 15 1.96 5.25 -10.78
C ILE A 15 1.95 6.51 -11.67
N HIS A 16 3.12 7.03 -12.03
CA HIS A 16 3.18 8.02 -13.10
C HIS A 16 3.17 7.31 -14.47
N PRO A 17 2.42 7.81 -15.49
CA PRO A 17 1.99 7.03 -16.66
C PRO A 17 3.07 6.69 -17.68
N LEU A 18 4.35 6.80 -17.39
CA LEU A 18 5.37 6.76 -18.45
C LEU A 18 6.13 5.45 -18.65
N TYR A 19 6.07 4.46 -17.77
CA TYR A 19 6.70 3.16 -18.05
C TYR A 19 6.00 2.01 -17.34
N PHE A 20 4.98 1.49 -17.99
CA PHE A 20 4.32 0.25 -17.63
C PHE A 20 5.25 -0.93 -17.93
N VAL A 21 5.84 -1.52 -16.93
CA VAL A 21 6.30 -2.90 -17.01
C VAL A 21 5.34 -3.73 -16.17
N GLY A 22 4.35 -4.31 -16.84
CA GLY A 22 3.27 -5.04 -16.18
C GLY A 22 2.16 -4.13 -15.64
N ASP A 23 1.18 -4.72 -15.01
CA ASP A 23 -0.09 -4.11 -14.59
C ASP A 23 0.01 -2.97 -13.53
N PHE A 24 1.21 -2.62 -13.03
CA PHE A 24 1.38 -1.75 -11.86
C PHE A 24 2.07 -0.41 -12.10
N GLY A 25 2.56 -0.11 -13.31
CA GLY A 25 3.19 1.18 -13.62
C GLY A 25 4.50 1.48 -12.88
N TRP A 26 5.04 0.55 -12.11
CA TRP A 26 6.29 0.71 -11.40
C TRP A 26 7.50 0.47 -12.31
N SER A 27 8.56 1.28 -12.15
CA SER A 27 9.81 0.95 -12.82
C SER A 27 10.34 -0.39 -12.25
N VAL A 28 10.91 -1.23 -13.11
CA VAL A 28 11.50 -2.53 -12.70
C VAL A 28 12.52 -2.34 -11.58
N LEU A 29 13.29 -1.25 -11.66
CA LEU A 29 14.31 -0.93 -10.67
C LEU A 29 13.70 -0.64 -9.30
N PHE A 30 12.67 0.20 -9.26
CA PHE A 30 11.98 0.54 -8.01
C PHE A 30 11.34 -0.70 -7.37
N PHE A 31 10.64 -1.50 -8.17
CA PHE A 31 10.01 -2.73 -7.68
C PHE A 31 11.05 -3.73 -7.15
N SER A 32 12.22 -3.82 -7.78
CA SER A 32 13.31 -4.68 -7.32
C SER A 32 13.88 -4.20 -5.98
N VAL A 33 14.13 -2.90 -5.81
CA VAL A 33 14.64 -2.33 -4.56
C VAL A 33 13.61 -2.49 -3.43
N PHE A 34 12.34 -2.26 -3.73
CA PHE A 34 11.24 -2.45 -2.80
C PHE A 34 11.14 -3.90 -2.32
N ASN A 35 11.19 -4.85 -3.27
CA ASN A 35 11.17 -6.28 -2.98
C ASN A 35 12.33 -6.69 -2.07
N LEU A 36 13.56 -6.23 -2.37
CA LEU A 36 14.74 -6.51 -1.56
C LEU A 36 14.61 -5.97 -0.13
N LYS A 37 14.06 -4.77 0.06
CA LYS A 37 13.84 -4.21 1.40
C LYS A 37 12.83 -5.04 2.21
N VAL A 38 11.72 -5.44 1.59
CA VAL A 38 10.68 -6.26 2.25
C VAL A 38 11.21 -7.65 2.57
N GLU A 39 11.94 -8.29 1.65
CA GLU A 39 12.54 -9.62 1.86
C GLU A 39 13.61 -9.62 2.97
N ALA A 40 14.39 -8.55 3.05
CA ALA A 40 15.39 -8.37 4.11
C ALA A 40 14.74 -8.15 5.49
N HIS A 41 13.56 -7.52 5.53
CA HIS A 41 12.86 -7.22 6.76
C HIS A 41 12.14 -8.45 7.35
N ASP A 42 11.40 -9.23 6.54
CA ASP A 42 10.67 -10.41 7.03
C ASP A 42 11.09 -11.68 6.27
N SER A 43 11.65 -12.63 7.01
CA SER A 43 12.08 -13.95 6.51
C SER A 43 10.95 -14.78 5.89
N TYR A 44 9.70 -14.38 6.07
CA TYR A 44 8.54 -14.98 5.39
C TYR A 44 8.65 -14.86 3.87
N PHE A 45 9.18 -13.75 3.37
CA PHE A 45 9.33 -13.50 1.94
C PHE A 45 10.51 -14.26 1.33
N VAL A 46 11.48 -14.67 2.11
CA VAL A 46 12.61 -15.47 1.61
C VAL A 46 12.11 -16.79 1.02
N GLN A 47 12.53 -17.10 -0.21
CA GLN A 47 12.16 -18.34 -0.89
C GLN A 47 12.80 -19.55 -0.17
N LYS A 48 11.99 -20.48 0.29
CA LYS A 48 12.42 -21.68 1.02
C LYS A 48 12.14 -22.94 0.20
N ARG A 49 12.91 -24.00 0.45
CA ARG A 49 12.63 -25.34 -0.07
C ARG A 49 11.82 -26.12 0.95
N ASN A 50 10.87 -26.91 0.47
CA ASN A 50 10.13 -27.84 1.32
C ASN A 50 10.95 -29.10 1.63
N SER A 51 10.40 -30.02 2.43
CA SER A 51 11.03 -31.31 2.79
C SER A 51 11.37 -32.16 1.56
N ALA A 52 10.63 -32.04 0.47
CA ALA A 52 10.88 -32.71 -0.81
C ALA A 52 11.88 -31.93 -1.71
N LYS A 53 12.60 -30.94 -1.17
CA LYS A 53 13.55 -30.06 -1.87
C LYS A 53 12.95 -29.23 -3.03
N LYS A 54 11.62 -29.21 -3.17
CA LYS A 54 10.97 -28.34 -4.15
C LYS A 54 10.99 -26.90 -3.66
N LEU A 55 11.26 -25.95 -4.59
CA LEU A 55 11.20 -24.52 -4.32
C LEU A 55 9.76 -24.10 -4.02
N GLY A 56 9.57 -23.38 -2.94
CA GLY A 56 8.32 -22.70 -2.64
C GLY A 56 8.16 -21.40 -3.42
N LEU A 57 7.16 -20.61 -3.04
CA LEU A 57 6.88 -19.32 -3.66
C LEU A 57 8.04 -18.34 -3.43
N SER A 58 8.39 -17.59 -4.47
CA SER A 58 9.39 -16.52 -4.39
C SER A 58 8.81 -15.29 -3.66
N SER A 59 9.69 -14.41 -3.18
CA SER A 59 9.26 -13.11 -2.63
C SER A 59 8.48 -12.30 -3.66
N LEU A 60 8.94 -12.31 -4.90
CA LEU A 60 8.28 -11.63 -6.02
C LEU A 60 6.84 -12.09 -6.19
N GLN A 61 6.57 -13.39 -6.18
CA GLN A 61 5.21 -13.93 -6.30
C GLN A 61 4.32 -13.46 -5.14
N LYS A 62 4.79 -13.57 -3.91
CA LYS A 62 4.03 -13.17 -2.70
C LYS A 62 3.73 -11.68 -2.66
N ILE A 63 4.71 -10.85 -3.04
CA ILE A 63 4.56 -9.38 -3.05
C ILE A 63 3.66 -8.93 -4.19
N THR A 64 3.81 -9.53 -5.39
CA THR A 64 2.93 -9.23 -6.54
C THR A 64 1.49 -9.59 -6.22
N ASP A 65 1.27 -10.72 -5.57
CA ASP A 65 -0.04 -11.17 -5.12
C ASP A 65 -0.68 -10.16 -4.14
N ALA A 66 0.05 -9.79 -3.08
CA ALA A 66 -0.41 -8.81 -2.10
C ALA A 66 -0.74 -7.45 -2.76
N LEU A 67 0.09 -6.98 -3.68
CA LEU A 67 -0.14 -5.74 -4.42
C LEU A 67 -1.40 -5.83 -5.32
N ARG A 68 -1.60 -6.94 -6.01
CA ARG A 68 -2.81 -7.16 -6.83
C ARG A 68 -4.08 -7.12 -5.99
N MET A 69 -4.07 -7.78 -4.83
CA MET A 69 -5.19 -7.71 -3.90
C MET A 69 -5.51 -6.28 -3.48
N LEU A 70 -4.49 -5.46 -3.23
CA LEU A 70 -4.66 -4.06 -2.81
C LEU A 70 -5.15 -3.16 -3.96
N VAL A 71 -4.56 -3.30 -5.13
CA VAL A 71 -4.85 -2.43 -6.29
C VAL A 71 -6.21 -2.73 -6.90
N TYR A 72 -6.51 -4.00 -7.11
CA TYR A 72 -7.76 -4.41 -7.78
C TYR A 72 -8.90 -4.72 -6.83
N GLY A 73 -8.64 -4.78 -5.51
CA GLY A 73 -9.66 -5.13 -4.51
C GLY A 73 -10.22 -6.53 -4.70
N VAL A 74 -9.45 -7.44 -5.32
CA VAL A 74 -9.87 -8.81 -5.60
C VAL A 74 -9.66 -9.72 -4.39
N SER A 75 -10.50 -10.74 -4.27
CA SER A 75 -10.31 -11.78 -3.26
C SER A 75 -9.12 -12.69 -3.61
N GLY A 76 -8.50 -13.31 -2.61
CA GLY A 76 -7.40 -14.24 -2.80
C GLY A 76 -7.73 -15.43 -3.72
N ASP A 77 -9.01 -15.78 -3.84
CA ASP A 77 -9.52 -16.87 -4.67
C ASP A 77 -9.36 -16.56 -6.18
N LEU A 78 -9.60 -15.30 -6.59
CA LEU A 78 -9.46 -14.88 -7.99
C LEU A 78 -8.00 -14.79 -8.46
N ILE A 79 -7.05 -14.72 -7.54
CA ILE A 79 -5.62 -14.58 -7.87
C ILE A 79 -4.97 -15.95 -8.12
N ASP A 80 -5.55 -17.03 -7.61
CA ASP A 80 -5.05 -18.39 -7.77
C ASP A 80 -4.84 -18.76 -9.26
N GLU A 81 -5.70 -18.30 -10.14
CA GLU A 81 -5.57 -18.52 -11.58
C GLU A 81 -4.31 -17.89 -12.21
N TYR A 82 -3.88 -16.74 -11.71
CA TYR A 82 -2.75 -15.98 -12.30
C TYR A 82 -1.41 -16.27 -11.62
N VAL A 83 -1.38 -16.33 -10.30
CA VAL A 83 -0.14 -16.43 -9.52
C VAL A 83 0.09 -17.82 -8.96
N ARG A 84 -0.93 -18.69 -9.01
CA ARG A 84 -0.92 -20.06 -8.45
C ARG A 84 -0.57 -20.09 -6.96
N ILE A 85 -1.18 -19.18 -6.21
CA ILE A 85 -1.03 -19.07 -4.76
C ILE A 85 -2.37 -19.38 -4.13
N GLY A 86 -2.43 -20.37 -3.25
CA GLY A 86 -3.67 -20.69 -2.53
C GLY A 86 -4.14 -19.55 -1.64
N GLU A 87 -5.45 -19.36 -1.50
CA GLU A 87 -6.12 -18.24 -0.82
C GLU A 87 -5.55 -17.94 0.58
N THR A 88 -5.32 -18.96 1.39
CA THR A 88 -4.76 -18.77 2.74
C THR A 88 -3.37 -18.16 2.72
N THR A 89 -2.53 -18.57 1.77
CA THR A 89 -1.18 -18.01 1.58
C THR A 89 -1.24 -16.59 1.03
N ALA A 90 -2.18 -16.31 0.14
CA ALA A 90 -2.42 -14.96 -0.40
C ALA A 90 -2.79 -13.98 0.71
N LEU A 91 -3.75 -14.34 1.58
CA LEU A 91 -4.16 -13.52 2.73
C LEU A 91 -3.04 -13.34 3.76
N GLU A 92 -2.24 -14.38 4.01
CA GLU A 92 -1.08 -14.28 4.88
C GLU A 92 -0.01 -13.36 4.27
N SER A 93 0.27 -13.52 2.98
CA SER A 93 1.20 -12.65 2.24
C SER A 93 0.78 -11.19 2.29
N LEU A 94 -0.52 -10.91 2.09
CA LEU A 94 -1.05 -9.56 2.21
C LEU A 94 -0.84 -8.96 3.59
N LYS A 95 -1.18 -9.70 4.68
CA LYS A 95 -1.02 -9.21 6.05
C LYS A 95 0.44 -8.89 6.36
N LYS A 96 1.34 -9.82 6.05
CA LYS A 96 2.78 -9.63 6.29
C LYS A 96 3.38 -8.53 5.44
N PHE A 97 2.95 -8.42 4.20
CA PHE A 97 3.37 -7.37 3.29
C PHE A 97 3.01 -5.98 3.82
N VAL A 98 1.74 -5.78 4.22
CA VAL A 98 1.28 -4.50 4.79
C VAL A 98 2.07 -4.13 6.04
N THR A 99 2.34 -5.08 6.92
CA THR A 99 3.14 -4.86 8.14
C THR A 99 4.58 -4.47 7.77
N ALA A 100 5.23 -5.25 6.90
CA ALA A 100 6.60 -4.98 6.48
C ALA A 100 6.76 -3.61 5.81
N VAL A 101 5.80 -3.20 4.98
CA VAL A 101 5.81 -1.87 4.34
C VAL A 101 5.73 -0.76 5.38
N ILE A 102 4.88 -0.89 6.40
CA ILE A 102 4.80 0.10 7.47
C ILE A 102 6.13 0.17 8.21
N ASP A 103 6.66 -0.97 8.64
CA ASP A 103 7.87 -1.03 9.46
C ASP A 103 9.10 -0.48 8.72
N VAL A 104 9.21 -0.77 7.42
CA VAL A 104 10.37 -0.34 6.60
C VAL A 104 10.29 1.13 6.20
N PHE A 105 9.09 1.65 5.93
CA PHE A 105 8.94 2.97 5.29
C PHE A 105 8.31 4.03 6.19
N SER A 106 7.81 3.67 7.39
CA SER A 106 7.13 4.64 8.26
C SER A 106 8.03 5.76 8.75
N GLU A 107 9.29 5.48 9.04
CA GLU A 107 10.24 6.49 9.52
C GLU A 107 10.49 7.59 8.48
N GLU A 108 10.47 7.24 7.20
CA GLU A 108 10.69 8.17 6.09
C GLU A 108 9.41 8.92 5.70
N TYR A 109 8.30 8.19 5.53
CA TYR A 109 7.07 8.73 4.91
C TYR A 109 5.96 9.08 5.90
N LEU A 110 5.98 8.57 7.13
CA LEU A 110 4.97 8.88 8.16
C LEU A 110 5.50 9.82 9.26
N ARG A 111 6.62 10.47 9.04
CA ARG A 111 7.19 11.47 9.94
C ARG A 111 6.49 12.83 9.77
N LYS A 112 6.60 13.68 10.78
CA LYS A 112 6.20 15.08 10.64
C LYS A 112 7.21 15.81 9.74
N PRO A 113 6.74 16.73 8.86
CA PRO A 113 7.63 17.54 8.04
C PRO A 113 8.52 18.41 8.92
N ASN A 114 9.79 18.53 8.57
CA ASN A 114 10.74 19.44 9.18
C ASN A 114 10.71 20.82 8.51
N ASN A 115 11.45 21.80 9.03
CA ASN A 115 11.48 23.14 8.48
C ASN A 115 11.99 23.21 7.02
N GLU A 116 12.90 22.32 6.65
CA GLU A 116 13.41 22.21 5.28
C GLU A 116 12.35 21.66 4.32
N ASP A 117 11.62 20.63 4.74
CA ASP A 117 10.48 20.09 3.99
C ASP A 117 9.43 21.18 3.75
N ILE A 118 9.06 21.92 4.82
CA ILE A 118 8.09 23.01 4.74
C ILE A 118 8.57 24.08 3.75
N ALA A 119 9.81 24.52 3.85
CA ALA A 119 10.35 25.53 2.94
C ALA A 119 10.31 25.07 1.50
N ARG A 120 10.68 23.80 1.22
CA ARG A 120 10.65 23.21 -0.10
C ARG A 120 9.22 23.10 -0.66
N LEU A 121 8.26 22.64 0.14
CA LEU A 121 6.86 22.52 -0.25
C LEU A 121 6.24 23.88 -0.57
N LEU A 122 6.53 24.92 0.23
CA LEU A 122 6.05 26.28 -0.01
C LEU A 122 6.59 26.85 -1.34
N VAL A 123 7.85 26.57 -1.70
CA VAL A 123 8.41 26.97 -2.98
C VAL A 123 7.66 26.30 -4.15
N HIS A 124 7.38 25.01 -4.03
CA HIS A 124 6.58 24.28 -5.02
C HIS A 124 5.15 24.80 -5.13
N GLY A 125 4.46 24.98 -4.01
CA GLY A 125 3.11 25.54 -3.96
C GLY A 125 3.04 26.91 -4.65
N LYS A 126 3.97 27.80 -4.35
CA LYS A 126 4.05 29.13 -4.97
C LYS A 126 4.28 29.06 -6.50
N ARG A 127 5.12 28.14 -6.97
CA ARG A 127 5.39 27.92 -8.41
C ARG A 127 4.14 27.48 -9.18
N TRP A 128 3.26 26.72 -8.53
CA TRP A 128 1.99 26.24 -9.11
C TRP A 128 0.81 27.19 -8.91
N GLY A 129 1.05 28.37 -8.35
CA GLY A 129 0.01 29.38 -8.13
C GLY A 129 -0.81 29.16 -6.85
N PHE A 130 -0.36 28.28 -5.95
CA PHE A 130 -0.96 28.03 -4.66
C PHE A 130 0.02 28.41 -3.53
N PRO A 131 0.24 29.72 -3.27
CA PRO A 131 1.12 30.15 -2.19
C PRO A 131 0.60 29.58 -0.86
N ASP A 132 1.52 29.22 0.02
CA ASP A 132 1.25 28.65 1.35
C ASP A 132 0.63 27.23 1.37
N MET A 133 0.51 26.57 0.22
CA MET A 133 0.06 25.20 0.13
C MET A 133 1.19 24.21 0.49
N LEU A 134 0.97 23.39 1.50
CA LEU A 134 1.90 22.33 1.92
C LEU A 134 1.60 20.97 1.29
N GLY A 135 0.37 20.74 0.88
CA GLY A 135 -0.07 19.47 0.32
C GLY A 135 -1.57 19.43 0.07
N SER A 136 -2.05 18.28 -0.31
CA SER A 136 -3.47 18.01 -0.56
C SER A 136 -3.99 16.99 0.44
N ILE A 137 -5.23 17.16 0.85
CA ILE A 137 -5.96 16.19 1.68
C ILE A 137 -7.10 15.65 0.83
N ASP A 138 -7.17 14.34 0.73
CA ASP A 138 -8.30 13.64 0.11
C ASP A 138 -8.97 12.73 1.15
N CYS A 139 -10.29 12.76 1.19
CA CYS A 139 -11.08 12.00 2.13
C CYS A 139 -12.16 11.22 1.40
N MET A 140 -12.26 9.94 1.67
CA MET A 140 -13.33 9.11 1.13
C MET A 140 -14.06 8.29 2.20
N HIS A 141 -15.35 8.11 2.03
CA HIS A 141 -16.15 7.20 2.85
C HIS A 141 -16.12 5.79 2.27
N TRP A 142 -15.41 4.90 2.95
CA TRP A 142 -15.34 3.50 2.57
C TRP A 142 -16.40 2.68 3.31
N LYS A 143 -17.25 1.95 2.57
CA LYS A 143 -18.31 1.10 3.16
C LYS A 143 -17.69 -0.16 3.76
N TRP A 144 -17.86 -0.34 5.05
CA TRP A 144 -17.37 -1.51 5.76
C TRP A 144 -18.40 -2.66 5.70
N LYS A 145 -18.36 -3.46 4.65
CA LYS A 145 -19.31 -4.55 4.42
C LYS A 145 -19.37 -5.56 5.57
N ASN A 146 -18.23 -5.94 6.12
CA ASN A 146 -18.08 -6.96 7.17
C ASN A 146 -17.90 -6.32 8.56
N CYS A 147 -18.51 -5.17 8.82
CA CYS A 147 -18.47 -4.54 10.13
C CYS A 147 -19.08 -5.46 11.19
N PRO A 148 -18.36 -5.77 12.28
CA PRO A 148 -18.92 -6.55 13.40
C PRO A 148 -20.20 -5.91 13.92
N SER A 149 -21.20 -6.73 14.26
CA SER A 149 -22.51 -6.25 14.69
C SER A 149 -22.44 -5.33 15.91
N ALA A 150 -21.52 -5.59 16.83
CA ALA A 150 -21.27 -4.77 18.01
C ALA A 150 -20.77 -3.35 17.67
N TRP A 151 -20.16 -3.15 16.50
CA TRP A 151 -19.57 -1.87 16.10
C TRP A 151 -20.42 -1.09 15.09
N LYS A 152 -21.44 -1.74 14.52
CA LYS A 152 -22.29 -1.10 13.50
C LYS A 152 -22.82 0.27 13.93
N GLY A 153 -23.29 0.39 15.18
CA GLY A 153 -23.81 1.65 15.69
C GLY A 153 -22.78 2.79 15.72
N GLN A 154 -21.53 2.48 16.04
CA GLN A 154 -20.45 3.48 16.12
C GLN A 154 -19.99 3.97 14.74
N TYR A 155 -20.11 3.12 13.72
CA TYR A 155 -19.66 3.42 12.35
C TYR A 155 -20.80 3.79 11.39
N CYS A 156 -22.06 3.73 11.85
CA CYS A 156 -23.22 4.20 11.09
C CYS A 156 -23.38 5.71 11.29
N GLY A 157 -23.00 6.47 10.27
CA GLY A 157 -23.28 7.89 10.19
C GLY A 157 -24.59 8.17 9.43
N HIS A 158 -24.69 9.32 8.83
CA HIS A 158 -25.83 9.83 8.08
C HIS A 158 -26.32 8.89 6.96
N ILE A 159 -25.46 8.05 6.39
CA ILE A 159 -25.81 7.09 5.32
C ILE A 159 -26.48 5.81 5.86
N CYS A 160 -26.65 5.67 7.19
CA CYS A 160 -27.20 4.49 7.86
C CYS A 160 -26.53 3.16 7.50
N LYS A 161 -25.28 3.21 7.03
CA LYS A 161 -24.42 2.05 6.74
C LYS A 161 -23.08 2.25 7.42
N PRO A 162 -22.46 1.18 7.94
CA PRO A 162 -21.12 1.30 8.51
C PRO A 162 -20.12 1.80 7.46
N THR A 163 -19.45 2.91 7.76
CA THR A 163 -18.44 3.52 6.92
C THR A 163 -17.22 3.87 7.73
N ILE A 164 -16.04 3.81 7.09
CA ILE A 164 -14.79 4.30 7.61
C ILE A 164 -14.38 5.46 6.72
N ILE A 165 -13.96 6.56 7.33
CA ILE A 165 -13.37 7.68 6.61
C ILE A 165 -11.90 7.34 6.40
N LEU A 166 -11.49 7.27 5.14
CA LEU A 166 -10.10 7.17 4.74
C LEU A 166 -9.65 8.58 4.38
N GLU A 167 -8.61 9.05 5.07
CA GLU A 167 -8.00 10.35 4.84
C GLU A 167 -6.58 10.11 4.31
N ALA A 168 -6.27 10.70 3.17
CA ALA A 168 -4.95 10.70 2.57
C ALA A 168 -4.41 12.12 2.56
N VAL A 169 -3.20 12.30 3.07
CA VAL A 169 -2.45 13.55 2.99
C VAL A 169 -1.27 13.31 2.07
N ALA A 170 -1.17 14.07 1.01
CA ALA A 170 -0.09 13.98 0.05
C ALA A 170 0.58 15.33 -0.14
N SER A 171 1.90 15.37 -0.09
CA SER A 171 2.69 16.51 -0.55
C SER A 171 3.09 16.31 -2.03
N TYR A 172 3.62 17.34 -2.66
CA TYR A 172 3.99 17.29 -4.08
C TYR A 172 5.11 16.29 -4.39
N ASP A 173 5.95 16.01 -3.42
CA ASP A 173 7.18 15.24 -3.55
C ASP A 173 7.20 13.97 -2.67
N LEU A 174 6.03 13.52 -2.29
CA LEU A 174 5.82 12.21 -1.67
C LEU A 174 6.09 11.08 -2.62
#